data_752ae0502360880fd72803542fdf705f
#
_entry.id   752ae0502360880fd72803542fdf705f
#
_cell.length_a   1.000
_cell.length_b   1.000
_cell.length_c   1.000
_cell.angle_alpha   90.00
_cell.angle_beta   90.00
_cell.angle_gamma   90.00
#
_symmetry.space_group_name_H-M   'P 1'
#
loop_
_entity.id
_entity.type
_entity.pdbx_description
1 polymer ?
#
loop_
_entity_poly.entity_id
_entity_poly.type
_entity_poly.pdbx_seq_one_letter_code
_entity_poly.pdbx_strand_id
1 'polypeptide(L)'
;MKKQVRSYILYLFLGFGGINSCTIREDDPVIPSSQIVVEGYLFAHKPVSIRLTESSPFGVDSAVWVPDLQISLESSTGKKMVLTYSGKGEYMSKPTEKIEGAGTRYTLTLTYKGKEVKAITTIPEKPKQLKASSSKMIIPQEIIQGENENVIGIGSSTGGSKGPSLSLSWLNPESNYYSVKIVNTSVNPEPIRVLPPGFLLDNLVGQIPPNQRNWMTLYSDQFYTYGRHALILLRLNTDYVALFDTENSTSLNLKTPPSLISNGLGVFTGVNSDTLYVDILKK
;
A
#
# COMPACT_ATOMS: atom_id res chain seq x y z
N MET A 1 95.87 44.90 -12.61
CA MET A 1 95.95 43.44 -12.26
C MET A 1 94.60 42.79 -12.38
N LYS A 2 94.44 41.83 -13.31
CA LYS A 2 93.20 41.11 -13.64
C LYS A 2 92.89 40.09 -12.57
N LYS A 3 91.61 39.98 -12.16
CA LYS A 3 91.02 38.76 -11.63
C LYS A 3 89.66 38.54 -12.28
N GLN A 4 89.57 37.44 -13.03
CA GLN A 4 88.39 36.89 -13.59
C GLN A 4 87.50 36.29 -12.51
N VAL A 5 86.19 36.55 -12.57
CA VAL A 5 85.25 35.81 -11.77
C VAL A 5 84.36 35.02 -12.76
N ARG A 6 84.50 33.69 -12.64
CA ARG A 6 83.72 32.73 -13.44
C ARG A 6 82.25 32.76 -12.96
N SER A 7 81.34 33.05 -13.90
CA SER A 7 79.91 32.95 -13.69
C SER A 7 79.48 31.48 -13.82
N TYR A 8 78.92 30.89 -12.80
CA TYR A 8 78.23 29.61 -12.86
C TYR A 8 76.75 29.90 -13.15
N ILE A 9 76.31 29.57 -14.37
CA ILE A 9 74.90 29.58 -14.79
C ILE A 9 74.31 28.28 -14.25
N LEU A 10 73.49 28.42 -13.19
CA LEU A 10 72.69 27.33 -12.65
C LEU A 10 71.38 27.28 -13.45
N TYR A 11 71.23 26.26 -14.29
CA TYR A 11 69.95 25.99 -14.96
C TYR A 11 68.94 25.42 -13.94
N LEU A 12 68.02 26.27 -13.50
CA LEU A 12 66.89 25.86 -12.72
C LEU A 12 65.81 25.32 -13.70
N PHE A 13 65.75 23.99 -13.84
CA PHE A 13 64.66 23.32 -14.54
C PHE A 13 63.38 23.45 -13.69
N LEU A 14 62.51 24.42 -13.97
CA LEU A 14 61.16 24.45 -13.46
C LEU A 14 60.35 23.37 -14.20
N GLY A 15 60.19 22.21 -13.58
CA GLY A 15 59.24 21.19 -14.00
C GLY A 15 57.81 21.73 -13.86
N PHE A 16 57.18 22.03 -14.98
CA PHE A 16 55.72 22.31 -15.07
C PHE A 16 54.99 20.98 -14.83
N GLY A 17 54.73 20.66 -13.57
CA GLY A 17 53.81 19.60 -13.20
C GLY A 17 52.38 20.02 -13.59
N GLY A 18 51.90 19.50 -14.67
CA GLY A 18 50.49 19.65 -15.08
C GLY A 18 49.59 19.05 -14.02
N ILE A 19 48.90 19.90 -13.26
CA ILE A 19 47.80 19.51 -12.42
C ILE A 19 46.66 19.15 -13.33
N ASN A 20 46.53 17.85 -13.69
CA ASN A 20 45.31 17.37 -14.28
C ASN A 20 44.25 17.48 -13.17
N SER A 21 43.58 18.62 -13.09
CA SER A 21 42.34 18.77 -12.36
C SER A 21 41.33 17.82 -13.00
N CYS A 22 41.11 16.66 -12.40
CA CYS A 22 39.91 15.90 -12.67
C CYS A 22 38.73 16.82 -12.32
N THR A 23 38.18 17.49 -13.29
CA THR A 23 36.81 18.01 -13.20
C THR A 23 35.92 16.79 -13.04
N ILE A 24 35.53 16.48 -11.81
CA ILE A 24 34.36 15.67 -11.53
C ILE A 24 33.23 16.46 -12.22
N ARG A 25 32.82 16.01 -13.40
CA ARG A 25 31.51 16.38 -13.90
C ARG A 25 30.56 15.87 -12.82
N GLU A 26 30.00 16.75 -12.03
CA GLU A 26 28.71 16.48 -11.40
C GLU A 26 27.81 16.17 -12.59
N ASP A 27 27.59 14.88 -12.84
CA ASP A 27 26.47 14.47 -13.68
C ASP A 27 25.26 15.12 -13.04
N ASP A 28 24.64 16.04 -13.75
CA ASP A 28 23.39 16.65 -13.32
C ASP A 28 22.49 15.52 -12.81
N PRO A 29 21.94 15.61 -11.59
CA PRO A 29 21.13 14.54 -11.06
C PRO A 29 20.06 14.24 -12.10
N VAL A 30 20.15 13.05 -12.69
CA VAL A 30 19.13 12.57 -13.63
C VAL A 30 17.85 12.52 -12.80
N ILE A 31 17.06 13.59 -12.88
CA ILE A 31 15.73 13.63 -12.27
C ILE A 31 14.96 12.49 -12.95
N PRO A 32 14.65 11.41 -12.25
CA PRO A 32 13.92 10.30 -12.85
C PRO A 32 12.65 10.88 -13.45
N SER A 33 12.42 10.63 -14.75
CA SER A 33 11.18 11.09 -15.38
C SER A 33 10.02 10.57 -14.57
N SER A 34 9.12 11.47 -14.13
CA SER A 34 7.96 11.07 -13.35
C SER A 34 7.18 9.99 -14.07
N GLN A 35 6.95 8.87 -13.39
CA GLN A 35 6.21 7.73 -13.90
C GLN A 35 4.76 7.78 -13.39
N ILE A 36 3.84 7.23 -14.16
CA ILE A 36 2.47 7.05 -13.68
C ILE A 36 2.43 5.95 -12.63
N VAL A 37 1.72 6.21 -11.55
CA VAL A 37 1.41 5.25 -10.49
C VAL A 37 -0.07 4.90 -10.59
N VAL A 38 -0.36 3.63 -10.73
CA VAL A 38 -1.72 3.09 -10.80
C VAL A 38 -2.05 2.40 -9.49
N GLU A 39 -3.17 2.77 -8.88
CA GLU A 39 -3.73 2.11 -7.72
C GLU A 39 -5.13 1.62 -8.04
N GLY A 40 -5.27 0.33 -8.34
CA GLY A 40 -6.51 -0.29 -8.77
C GLY A 40 -6.80 -1.63 -8.10
N TYR A 41 -7.92 -1.69 -7.38
CA TYR A 41 -8.42 -2.91 -6.74
C TYR A 41 -9.77 -3.29 -7.35
N LEU A 42 -9.79 -4.38 -8.11
CA LEU A 42 -11.00 -4.86 -8.76
C LEU A 42 -11.75 -5.83 -7.85
N PHE A 43 -12.75 -5.34 -7.15
CA PHE A 43 -13.62 -6.17 -6.31
C PHE A 43 -14.70 -6.85 -7.12
N ALA A 44 -14.82 -8.18 -7.02
CA ALA A 44 -15.89 -8.93 -7.65
C ALA A 44 -17.27 -8.32 -7.35
N HIS A 45 -18.10 -8.15 -8.38
CA HIS A 45 -19.47 -7.62 -8.32
C HIS A 45 -19.60 -6.16 -7.82
N LYS A 46 -18.51 -5.39 -7.79
CA LYS A 46 -18.52 -3.97 -7.44
C LYS A 46 -18.17 -3.11 -8.65
N PRO A 47 -18.60 -1.83 -8.66
CA PRO A 47 -18.08 -0.84 -9.60
C PRO A 47 -16.57 -0.69 -9.44
N VAL A 48 -15.91 -0.18 -10.48
CA VAL A 48 -14.47 0.06 -10.51
C VAL A 48 -14.16 1.47 -10.02
N SER A 49 -13.14 1.59 -9.19
CA SER A 49 -12.43 2.83 -8.91
C SER A 49 -10.93 2.58 -9.03
N ILE A 50 -10.23 3.42 -9.81
CA ILE A 50 -8.78 3.39 -10.01
C ILE A 50 -8.25 4.78 -9.76
N ARG A 51 -7.16 4.89 -9.00
CA ARG A 51 -6.47 6.15 -8.75
C ARG A 51 -5.19 6.22 -9.55
N LEU A 52 -4.94 7.37 -10.18
CA LEU A 52 -3.73 7.66 -10.95
C LEU A 52 -3.00 8.88 -10.39
N THR A 53 -1.73 8.70 -10.11
CA THR A 53 -0.83 9.76 -9.66
C THR A 53 0.48 9.72 -10.45
N GLU A 54 1.28 10.77 -10.36
CA GLU A 54 2.69 10.72 -10.76
C GLU A 54 3.56 10.31 -9.58
N SER A 55 4.63 9.57 -9.86
CA SER A 55 5.68 9.32 -8.86
C SER A 55 6.37 10.63 -8.50
N SER A 56 6.48 10.91 -7.21
CA SER A 56 7.18 12.08 -6.68
C SER A 56 8.57 11.69 -6.19
N PRO A 57 9.57 12.58 -6.26
CA PRO A 57 10.84 12.38 -5.59
C PRO A 57 10.66 12.20 -4.08
N PHE A 58 11.60 11.51 -3.45
CA PHE A 58 11.59 11.34 -1.99
C PHE A 58 11.55 12.70 -1.26
N GLY A 59 10.68 12.85 -0.27
CA GLY A 59 10.51 14.07 0.53
C GLY A 59 9.51 15.09 -0.04
N VAL A 60 8.81 14.79 -1.12
CA VAL A 60 7.71 15.60 -1.65
C VAL A 60 6.37 15.01 -1.20
N ASP A 61 5.71 15.66 -0.26
CA ASP A 61 4.46 15.15 0.36
C ASP A 61 3.19 15.38 -0.48
N SER A 62 3.29 16.06 -1.63
CA SER A 62 2.13 16.34 -2.47
C SER A 62 1.96 15.33 -3.59
N ALA A 63 0.84 14.58 -3.56
CA ALA A 63 0.46 13.74 -4.68
C ALA A 63 0.11 14.59 -5.92
N VAL A 64 0.74 14.30 -7.04
CA VAL A 64 0.40 14.91 -8.33
C VAL A 64 -0.67 14.03 -9.00
N TRP A 65 -1.90 14.53 -9.02
CA TRP A 65 -3.02 13.84 -9.65
C TRP A 65 -2.93 13.92 -11.17
N VAL A 66 -3.25 12.81 -11.85
CA VAL A 66 -3.26 12.76 -13.31
C VAL A 66 -4.71 12.83 -13.79
N PRO A 67 -5.18 13.98 -14.31
CA PRO A 67 -6.52 14.13 -14.87
C PRO A 67 -6.60 13.73 -16.35
N ASP A 68 -7.82 13.64 -16.86
CA ASP A 68 -8.20 13.64 -18.29
C ASP A 68 -7.57 12.55 -19.16
N LEU A 69 -7.28 11.39 -18.58
CA LEU A 69 -6.87 10.22 -19.35
C LEU A 69 -8.06 9.39 -19.80
N GLN A 70 -7.95 8.81 -21.00
CA GLN A 70 -8.87 7.77 -21.46
C GLN A 70 -8.36 6.42 -20.93
N ILE A 71 -9.15 5.83 -20.04
CA ILE A 71 -8.85 4.54 -19.43
C ILE A 71 -9.83 3.51 -19.92
N SER A 72 -9.32 2.43 -20.51
CA SER A 72 -10.09 1.27 -20.94
C SER A 72 -9.83 0.10 -20.01
N LEU A 73 -10.87 -0.54 -19.53
CA LEU A 73 -10.82 -1.79 -18.80
C LEU A 73 -11.60 -2.85 -19.58
N GLU A 74 -10.92 -3.90 -20.03
CA GLU A 74 -11.51 -4.97 -20.83
C GLU A 74 -11.44 -6.31 -20.09
N SER A 75 -12.55 -7.03 -20.04
CA SER A 75 -12.61 -8.37 -19.48
C SER A 75 -12.31 -9.45 -20.52
N SER A 76 -11.90 -10.64 -20.07
CA SER A 76 -11.72 -11.81 -20.94
C SER A 76 -13.03 -12.32 -21.60
N THR A 77 -14.17 -11.84 -21.14
CA THR A 77 -15.50 -12.10 -21.75
C THR A 77 -15.85 -11.13 -22.86
N GLY A 78 -14.97 -10.12 -23.13
CA GLY A 78 -15.20 -9.09 -24.14
C GLY A 78 -15.95 -7.85 -23.65
N LYS A 79 -16.29 -7.77 -22.35
CA LYS A 79 -16.92 -6.59 -21.78
C LYS A 79 -15.90 -5.47 -21.65
N LYS A 80 -16.22 -4.29 -22.21
CA LYS A 80 -15.41 -3.07 -22.12
C LYS A 80 -16.08 -2.06 -21.22
N MET A 81 -15.29 -1.45 -20.34
CA MET A 81 -15.69 -0.35 -19.47
C MET A 81 -14.74 0.82 -19.71
N VAL A 82 -15.31 2.02 -19.87
CA VAL A 82 -14.56 3.28 -19.93
C VAL A 82 -14.70 3.97 -18.58
N LEU A 83 -13.58 4.30 -17.96
CA LEU A 83 -13.59 4.95 -16.66
C LEU A 83 -13.58 6.46 -16.85
N THR A 84 -14.40 7.15 -16.05
CA THR A 84 -14.57 8.60 -16.08
C THR A 84 -13.86 9.23 -14.89
N TYR A 85 -13.14 10.32 -15.14
CA TYR A 85 -12.48 11.09 -14.09
C TYR A 85 -13.46 11.70 -13.10
N SER A 86 -13.27 11.49 -11.81
CA SER A 86 -14.14 11.99 -10.73
C SER A 86 -13.45 13.00 -9.78
N GLY A 87 -12.17 13.31 -10.02
CA GLY A 87 -11.37 14.23 -9.20
C GLY A 87 -10.27 13.52 -8.41
N LYS A 88 -9.25 14.27 -8.00
CA LYS A 88 -8.11 13.78 -7.19
C LYS A 88 -7.46 12.51 -7.74
N GLY A 89 -7.32 12.42 -9.07
CA GLY A 89 -6.75 11.27 -9.76
C GLY A 89 -7.64 10.03 -9.80
N GLU A 90 -8.87 10.10 -9.31
CA GLU A 90 -9.79 8.97 -9.28
C GLU A 90 -10.58 8.85 -10.58
N TYR A 91 -10.68 7.62 -11.09
CA TYR A 91 -11.42 7.24 -12.28
C TYR A 91 -12.39 6.13 -11.94
N MET A 92 -13.65 6.31 -12.27
CA MET A 92 -14.73 5.41 -11.87
C MET A 92 -15.50 4.87 -13.07
N SER A 93 -15.95 3.62 -12.98
CA SER A 93 -16.97 3.08 -13.89
C SER A 93 -18.35 3.62 -13.50
N LYS A 94 -19.32 3.48 -14.39
CA LYS A 94 -20.73 3.71 -14.04
C LYS A 94 -21.12 2.76 -12.89
N PRO A 95 -21.98 3.18 -11.94
CA PRO A 95 -22.43 2.34 -10.82
C PRO A 95 -23.07 1.02 -11.25
N THR A 96 -23.67 0.98 -12.46
CA THR A 96 -24.28 -0.21 -13.05
C THR A 96 -23.27 -1.17 -13.68
N GLU A 97 -22.07 -0.68 -14.02
CA GLU A 97 -20.97 -1.46 -14.60
C GLU A 97 -20.13 -2.06 -13.49
N LYS A 98 -20.34 -3.35 -13.23
CA LYS A 98 -19.67 -4.08 -12.15
C LYS A 98 -18.66 -5.05 -12.72
N ILE A 99 -17.60 -5.30 -11.95
CA ILE A 99 -16.64 -6.37 -12.18
C ILE A 99 -17.36 -7.72 -12.14
N GLU A 100 -17.02 -8.58 -13.08
CA GLU A 100 -17.54 -9.95 -13.16
C GLU A 100 -16.94 -10.83 -12.06
N GLY A 101 -17.40 -12.06 -11.97
CA GLY A 101 -17.00 -12.98 -10.92
C GLY A 101 -15.62 -13.61 -11.11
N ALA A 102 -15.35 -14.59 -10.28
CA ALA A 102 -14.11 -15.34 -10.24
C ALA A 102 -13.69 -15.92 -11.59
N GLY A 103 -12.38 -15.99 -11.83
CA GLY A 103 -11.78 -16.48 -13.07
C GLY A 103 -11.74 -15.48 -14.21
N THR A 104 -12.50 -14.37 -14.13
CA THR A 104 -12.47 -13.34 -15.16
C THR A 104 -11.17 -12.55 -15.09
N ARG A 105 -10.45 -12.49 -16.24
CA ARG A 105 -9.24 -11.68 -16.41
C ARG A 105 -9.63 -10.29 -16.89
N TYR A 106 -8.98 -9.28 -16.33
CA TYR A 106 -9.13 -7.89 -16.73
C TYR A 106 -7.82 -7.31 -17.21
N THR A 107 -7.88 -6.54 -18.30
CA THR A 107 -6.76 -5.77 -18.84
C THR A 107 -7.11 -4.30 -18.74
N LEU A 108 -6.29 -3.55 -18.01
CA LEU A 108 -6.28 -2.09 -17.98
C LEU A 108 -5.35 -1.59 -19.07
N THR A 109 -5.80 -0.59 -19.83
CA THR A 109 -4.98 0.08 -20.84
C THR A 109 -5.24 1.58 -20.80
N LEU A 110 -4.17 2.36 -20.82
CA LEU A 110 -4.21 3.82 -20.95
C LEU A 110 -2.93 4.31 -21.64
N THR A 111 -2.93 5.54 -22.12
CA THR A 111 -1.71 6.18 -22.68
C THR A 111 -1.30 7.33 -21.79
N TYR A 112 -0.04 7.33 -21.35
CA TYR A 112 0.53 8.38 -20.52
C TYR A 112 1.87 8.87 -21.10
N LYS A 113 2.00 10.19 -21.36
CA LYS A 113 3.20 10.81 -21.98
C LYS A 113 3.69 10.04 -23.24
N GLY A 114 2.74 9.62 -24.09
CA GLY A 114 3.03 8.90 -25.34
C GLY A 114 3.40 7.42 -25.19
N LYS A 115 3.37 6.86 -23.98
CA LYS A 115 3.62 5.44 -23.71
C LYS A 115 2.33 4.72 -23.35
N GLU A 116 2.13 3.53 -23.87
CA GLU A 116 1.04 2.65 -23.47
C GLU A 116 1.36 2.07 -22.07
N VAL A 117 0.47 2.28 -21.14
CA VAL A 117 0.50 1.68 -19.79
C VAL A 117 -0.52 0.55 -19.76
N LYS A 118 -0.09 -0.64 -19.36
CA LYS A 118 -0.91 -1.83 -19.36
C LYS A 118 -0.73 -2.64 -18.09
N ALA A 119 -1.84 -3.11 -17.52
CA ALA A 119 -1.84 -4.01 -16.37
C ALA A 119 -2.89 -5.10 -16.55
N ILE A 120 -2.62 -6.29 -16.03
CA ILE A 120 -3.50 -7.45 -16.15
C ILE A 120 -3.70 -8.06 -14.77
N THR A 121 -4.93 -8.42 -14.45
CA THR A 121 -5.24 -9.17 -13.23
C THR A 121 -6.38 -10.16 -13.49
N THR A 122 -6.54 -11.11 -12.58
CA THR A 122 -7.65 -12.08 -12.60
C THR A 122 -8.41 -11.99 -11.28
N ILE A 123 -9.74 -12.03 -11.34
CA ILE A 123 -10.56 -12.04 -10.12
C ILE A 123 -10.43 -13.40 -9.44
N PRO A 124 -9.95 -13.48 -8.19
CA PRO A 124 -9.80 -14.74 -7.50
C PRO A 124 -11.16 -15.34 -7.10
N GLU A 125 -11.17 -16.62 -6.76
CA GLU A 125 -12.34 -17.30 -6.19
C GLU A 125 -12.81 -16.61 -4.90
N LYS A 126 -14.12 -16.65 -4.66
CA LYS A 126 -14.67 -16.17 -3.38
C LYS A 126 -14.15 -17.04 -2.22
N PRO A 127 -13.80 -16.45 -1.07
CA PRO A 127 -13.49 -17.22 0.15
C PRO A 127 -14.66 -18.15 0.50
N LYS A 128 -14.33 -19.36 0.97
CA LYS A 128 -15.31 -20.41 1.28
C LYS A 128 -15.30 -20.74 2.76
N GLN A 129 -16.47 -21.04 3.33
CA GLN A 129 -16.64 -21.53 4.71
C GLN A 129 -16.08 -20.58 5.78
N LEU A 130 -16.19 -19.26 5.58
CA LEU A 130 -15.83 -18.30 6.61
C LEU A 130 -16.73 -18.46 7.84
N LYS A 131 -16.12 -18.70 9.00
CA LYS A 131 -16.79 -18.88 10.29
C LYS A 131 -16.07 -18.09 11.38
N ALA A 132 -16.83 -17.67 12.38
CA ALA A 132 -16.30 -17.11 13.62
C ALA A 132 -16.62 -18.03 14.79
N SER A 133 -15.77 -18.09 15.81
CA SER A 133 -16.00 -18.87 17.04
C SER A 133 -17.17 -18.34 17.86
N SER A 134 -17.50 -17.04 17.69
CA SER A 134 -18.65 -16.38 18.33
C SER A 134 -19.15 -15.24 17.46
N SER A 135 -20.43 -14.92 17.56
CA SER A 135 -21.02 -13.72 16.94
C SER A 135 -20.88 -12.47 17.84
N LYS A 136 -20.33 -12.62 19.06
CA LYS A 136 -20.21 -11.52 20.04
C LYS A 136 -18.87 -11.59 20.75
N MET A 137 -18.31 -10.43 21.09
CA MET A 137 -17.18 -10.28 21.99
C MET A 137 -17.46 -9.17 22.99
N ILE A 138 -17.23 -9.46 24.29
CA ILE A 138 -17.44 -8.49 25.37
C ILE A 138 -16.08 -7.91 25.73
N ILE A 139 -15.92 -6.59 25.61
CA ILE A 139 -14.69 -5.86 25.91
C ILE A 139 -15.00 -4.81 26.98
N PRO A 140 -14.28 -4.80 28.12
CA PRO A 140 -14.42 -3.73 29.11
C PRO A 140 -13.93 -2.41 28.48
N GLN A 141 -14.54 -1.30 28.88
CA GLN A 141 -14.07 0.03 28.48
C GLN A 141 -12.74 0.33 29.19
N GLU A 142 -11.76 0.77 28.41
CA GLU A 142 -10.46 1.19 28.91
C GLU A 142 -10.38 2.72 28.91
N ILE A 143 -10.11 3.30 30.09
CA ILE A 143 -9.82 4.73 30.22
C ILE A 143 -8.29 4.86 30.23
N ILE A 144 -7.73 5.35 29.15
CA ILE A 144 -6.31 5.67 29.07
C ILE A 144 -6.11 7.03 29.75
N GLN A 145 -5.63 7.03 30.99
CA GLN A 145 -5.21 8.26 31.66
C GLN A 145 -3.84 8.64 31.09
N GLY A 146 -3.82 9.74 30.32
CA GLY A 146 -2.59 10.22 29.68
C GLY A 146 -1.69 10.96 30.68
N GLU A 147 -0.62 10.34 31.14
CA GLU A 147 0.54 11.03 31.72
C GLU A 147 1.90 10.64 31.10
N ASN A 148 1.94 9.78 30.09
CA ASN A 148 3.19 9.48 29.39
C ASN A 148 2.96 9.40 27.87
N GLU A 149 3.61 10.27 27.13
CA GLU A 149 3.57 10.42 25.67
C GLU A 149 4.06 9.19 24.85
N ASN A 150 4.35 8.06 25.52
CA ASN A 150 4.91 6.86 24.90
C ASN A 150 3.96 5.68 24.76
N VAL A 151 2.64 5.87 24.88
CA VAL A 151 1.66 4.75 24.81
C VAL A 151 0.85 4.77 23.52
N ILE A 152 1.46 5.06 22.39
CA ILE A 152 0.88 4.72 21.07
C ILE A 152 1.64 3.52 20.50
N GLY A 153 1.58 2.41 21.19
CA GLY A 153 1.90 1.10 20.66
C GLY A 153 0.67 0.53 19.95
N ILE A 154 0.38 0.96 18.74
CA ILE A 154 -0.57 0.26 17.89
C ILE A 154 0.03 -1.13 17.62
N GLY A 155 -0.47 -2.15 18.33
CA GLY A 155 -0.13 -3.55 18.10
C GLY A 155 1.00 -4.17 18.93
N SER A 156 1.50 -3.52 19.99
CA SER A 156 2.47 -4.13 20.88
C SER A 156 1.86 -4.44 22.24
N SER A 157 1.29 -5.61 22.40
CA SER A 157 1.05 -6.18 23.72
C SER A 157 2.38 -6.65 24.32
N THR A 158 3.08 -5.76 25.00
CA THR A 158 4.16 -6.17 25.90
C THR A 158 3.56 -7.05 27.00
N GLY A 159 3.72 -8.38 26.86
CA GLY A 159 3.79 -9.34 27.98
C GLY A 159 2.66 -9.34 29.01
N GLY A 160 1.38 -9.16 28.62
CA GLY A 160 0.24 -9.27 29.50
C GLY A 160 -0.87 -10.10 28.88
N SER A 161 -1.76 -10.68 29.67
CA SER A 161 -2.91 -11.48 29.25
C SER A 161 -3.57 -10.89 28.01
N LYS A 162 -3.49 -11.62 26.90
CA LYS A 162 -4.24 -11.27 25.68
C LYS A 162 -5.71 -11.24 26.07
N GLY A 163 -6.34 -10.07 25.99
CA GLY A 163 -7.74 -9.85 26.36
C GLY A 163 -8.71 -10.77 25.60
N PRO A 164 -10.03 -10.49 25.65
CA PRO A 164 -11.02 -11.26 24.91
C PRO A 164 -10.61 -11.43 23.45
N SER A 165 -10.88 -12.59 22.89
CA SER A 165 -10.50 -12.93 21.53
C SER A 165 -11.59 -13.67 20.77
N LEU A 166 -11.55 -13.59 19.46
CA LEU A 166 -12.45 -14.25 18.52
C LEU A 166 -11.60 -14.95 17.44
N SER A 167 -11.86 -16.24 17.21
CA SER A 167 -11.19 -16.97 16.15
C SER A 167 -12.04 -16.98 14.89
N LEU A 168 -11.38 -16.69 13.76
CA LEU A 168 -11.92 -16.88 12.41
C LEU A 168 -11.33 -18.12 11.79
N SER A 169 -12.09 -18.83 10.96
CA SER A 169 -11.61 -19.95 10.16
C SER A 169 -12.29 -19.96 8.79
N TRP A 170 -11.58 -20.46 7.78
CA TRP A 170 -12.07 -20.59 6.40
C TRP A 170 -11.39 -21.74 5.68
N LEU A 171 -11.89 -22.10 4.51
CA LEU A 171 -11.28 -23.16 3.69
C LEU A 171 -10.13 -22.59 2.84
N ASN A 172 -8.91 -23.14 2.98
CA ASN A 172 -7.74 -22.75 2.18
C ASN A 172 -6.83 -23.96 1.85
N PRO A 173 -7.30 -24.94 1.05
CA PRO A 173 -6.50 -26.12 0.72
C PRO A 173 -5.33 -25.81 -0.22
N GLU A 174 -5.38 -24.71 -0.95
CA GLU A 174 -4.39 -24.31 -1.96
C GLU A 174 -3.36 -23.31 -1.44
N SER A 175 -3.35 -23.02 -0.13
CA SER A 175 -2.46 -22.03 0.48
C SER A 175 -2.52 -20.65 -0.19
N ASN A 176 -3.72 -20.22 -0.60
CA ASN A 176 -3.93 -18.88 -1.14
C ASN A 176 -3.72 -17.81 -0.06
N TYR A 177 -3.50 -16.57 -0.49
CA TYR A 177 -3.32 -15.46 0.41
C TYR A 177 -4.64 -14.81 0.81
N TYR A 178 -4.78 -14.58 2.11
CA TYR A 178 -5.93 -13.91 2.71
C TYR A 178 -5.50 -12.78 3.62
N SER A 179 -6.33 -11.74 3.67
CA SER A 179 -6.24 -10.63 4.62
C SER A 179 -7.60 -10.42 5.25
N VAL A 180 -7.64 -9.92 6.48
CA VAL A 180 -8.90 -9.58 7.16
C VAL A 180 -8.95 -8.07 7.35
N LYS A 181 -10.06 -7.46 6.93
CA LYS A 181 -10.39 -6.05 7.18
C LYS A 181 -11.52 -5.99 8.20
N ILE A 182 -11.33 -5.17 9.24
CA ILE A 182 -12.31 -4.95 10.31
C ILE A 182 -12.93 -3.58 10.10
N VAL A 183 -14.26 -3.51 9.94
CA VAL A 183 -14.98 -2.26 9.68
C VAL A 183 -16.15 -2.15 10.63
N ASN A 184 -16.24 -1.09 11.43
CA ASN A 184 -17.44 -0.82 12.22
C ASN A 184 -18.56 -0.34 11.28
N THR A 185 -19.75 -0.93 11.42
CA THR A 185 -20.93 -0.61 10.61
C THR A 185 -22.01 0.12 11.40
N SER A 186 -21.77 0.45 12.68
CA SER A 186 -22.69 1.18 13.53
C SER A 186 -22.66 2.67 13.22
N VAL A 187 -23.79 3.34 13.43
CA VAL A 187 -23.89 4.80 13.37
C VAL A 187 -23.41 5.37 14.69
N ASN A 188 -22.47 6.31 14.67
CA ASN A 188 -21.88 6.96 15.84
C ASN A 188 -21.39 5.96 16.91
N PRO A 189 -20.42 5.09 16.59
CA PRO A 189 -19.99 4.05 17.51
C PRO A 189 -19.24 4.64 18.72
N GLU A 190 -19.55 4.12 19.91
CA GLU A 190 -18.86 4.50 21.16
C GLU A 190 -17.41 3.96 21.14
N PRO A 191 -16.40 4.75 21.49
CA PRO A 191 -15.03 4.28 21.56
C PRO A 191 -14.80 3.30 22.72
N ILE A 192 -14.03 2.23 22.47
CA ILE A 192 -13.59 1.29 23.51
C ILE A 192 -12.54 1.95 24.38
N ARG A 193 -11.65 2.74 23.77
CA ARG A 193 -10.61 3.51 24.44
C ARG A 193 -10.88 5.00 24.28
N VAL A 194 -10.77 5.73 25.38
CA VAL A 194 -10.80 7.19 25.32
C VAL A 194 -9.46 7.66 24.78
N LEU A 195 -9.45 8.16 23.56
CA LEU A 195 -8.25 8.64 22.87
C LEU A 195 -7.96 10.10 23.24
N PRO A 196 -6.68 10.52 23.20
CA PRO A 196 -6.32 11.92 23.41
C PRO A 196 -7.00 12.86 22.41
N PRO A 197 -7.21 14.14 22.76
CA PRO A 197 -7.76 15.13 21.84
C PRO A 197 -6.94 15.22 20.55
N GLY A 198 -7.62 15.24 19.39
CA GLY A 198 -7.00 15.30 18.06
C GLY A 198 -6.75 13.95 17.39
N PHE A 199 -7.03 12.85 18.07
CA PHE A 199 -6.96 11.52 17.46
C PHE A 199 -8.26 11.23 16.68
N LEU A 200 -8.17 11.05 15.37
CA LEU A 200 -9.32 10.74 14.53
C LEU A 200 -9.48 9.21 14.41
N LEU A 201 -10.63 8.70 14.84
CA LEU A 201 -10.99 7.29 14.73
C LEU A 201 -11.15 6.82 13.28
N ASP A 202 -11.44 7.74 12.37
CA ASP A 202 -11.72 7.44 10.95
C ASP A 202 -10.54 6.82 10.19
N ASN A 203 -9.32 6.98 10.71
CA ASN A 203 -8.10 6.42 10.12
C ASN A 203 -7.74 5.02 10.65
N LEU A 204 -8.48 4.50 11.62
CA LEU A 204 -8.20 3.23 12.27
C LEU A 204 -8.96 2.07 11.60
N VAL A 205 -8.72 1.86 10.32
CA VAL A 205 -9.17 0.64 9.65
C VAL A 205 -8.17 -0.46 9.93
N GLY A 206 -8.51 -1.36 10.83
CA GLY A 206 -7.71 -2.54 11.10
C GLY A 206 -7.66 -3.43 9.86
N GLN A 207 -6.52 -3.45 9.18
CA GLN A 207 -6.25 -4.44 8.13
C GLN A 207 -5.08 -5.32 8.57
N ILE A 208 -5.30 -6.61 8.55
CA ILE A 208 -4.29 -7.59 8.90
C ILE A 208 -3.50 -7.95 7.63
N PRO A 209 -2.16 -7.95 7.68
CA PRO A 209 -1.33 -8.27 6.53
C PRO A 209 -1.69 -9.62 5.89
N PRO A 210 -1.50 -9.79 4.57
CA PRO A 210 -1.78 -11.03 3.87
C PRO A 210 -0.99 -12.21 4.45
N ASN A 211 -1.66 -13.36 4.56
CA ASN A 211 -1.02 -14.62 4.95
C ASN A 211 -1.74 -15.82 4.31
N GLN A 212 -1.12 -17.00 4.36
CA GLN A 212 -1.63 -18.23 3.75
C GLN A 212 -2.36 -19.17 4.74
N ARG A 213 -2.59 -18.70 5.96
CA ARG A 213 -3.31 -19.51 6.97
C ARG A 213 -4.77 -19.69 6.58
N ASN A 214 -5.41 -20.68 7.18
CA ASN A 214 -6.84 -20.95 7.08
C ASN A 214 -7.59 -20.59 8.37
N TRP A 215 -6.92 -19.90 9.28
CA TRP A 215 -7.49 -19.40 10.53
C TRP A 215 -6.75 -18.15 11.01
N MET A 216 -7.40 -17.40 11.90
CA MET A 216 -6.84 -16.20 12.54
C MET A 216 -7.53 -15.94 13.86
N THR A 217 -6.80 -15.44 14.85
CA THR A 217 -7.37 -14.93 16.09
C THR A 217 -7.36 -13.42 16.09
N LEU A 218 -8.52 -12.81 16.30
CA LEU A 218 -8.70 -11.38 16.51
C LEU A 218 -8.78 -11.12 18.01
N TYR A 219 -7.96 -10.22 18.50
CA TYR A 219 -7.92 -9.81 19.88
C TYR A 219 -8.65 -8.48 20.09
N SER A 220 -9.02 -8.19 21.34
CA SER A 220 -9.74 -6.96 21.71
C SER A 220 -9.03 -5.67 21.31
N ASP A 221 -7.70 -5.67 21.24
CA ASP A 221 -6.87 -4.53 20.84
C ASP A 221 -7.01 -4.11 19.36
N GLN A 222 -7.56 -5.01 18.54
CA GLN A 222 -7.83 -4.75 17.12
C GLN A 222 -9.20 -4.07 16.87
N PHE A 223 -9.98 -3.90 17.94
CA PHE A 223 -11.28 -3.21 17.90
C PHE A 223 -11.15 -1.87 18.63
N TYR A 224 -11.58 -0.80 17.98
CA TYR A 224 -11.45 0.56 18.53
C TYR A 224 -12.77 1.10 19.07
N THR A 225 -13.89 0.54 18.63
CA THR A 225 -15.24 1.00 18.96
C THR A 225 -16.16 -0.16 19.28
N TYR A 226 -17.19 0.09 20.06
CA TYR A 226 -18.29 -0.85 20.27
C TYR A 226 -19.24 -0.86 19.07
N GLY A 227 -20.11 -1.86 19.04
CA GLY A 227 -21.14 -2.01 18.03
C GLY A 227 -20.87 -3.13 17.03
N ARG A 228 -21.62 -3.11 15.93
CA ARG A 228 -21.56 -4.16 14.90
C ARG A 228 -20.39 -3.95 13.96
N HIS A 229 -19.55 -4.97 13.83
CA HIS A 229 -18.41 -4.98 12.94
C HIS A 229 -18.59 -5.98 11.79
N ALA A 230 -18.27 -5.55 10.58
CA ALA A 230 -18.06 -6.42 9.45
C ALA A 230 -16.60 -6.92 9.46
N LEU A 231 -16.43 -8.23 9.53
CA LEU A 231 -15.16 -8.91 9.35
C LEU A 231 -15.10 -9.41 7.91
N ILE A 232 -14.31 -8.74 7.09
CA ILE A 232 -14.24 -8.95 5.65
C ILE A 232 -12.98 -9.75 5.36
N LEU A 233 -13.16 -11.02 4.98
CA LEU A 233 -12.07 -11.88 4.52
C LEU A 233 -11.82 -11.62 3.04
N LEU A 234 -10.66 -11.10 2.70
CA LEU A 234 -10.22 -10.78 1.35
C LEU A 234 -9.33 -11.91 0.84
N ARG A 235 -9.65 -12.51 -0.32
CA ARG A 235 -8.74 -13.35 -1.09
C ARG A 235 -7.98 -12.48 -2.06
N LEU A 236 -6.66 -12.58 -2.03
CA LEU A 236 -5.73 -11.69 -2.74
C LEU A 236 -4.89 -12.48 -3.73
N ASN A 237 -4.48 -11.82 -4.81
CA ASN A 237 -3.52 -12.36 -5.74
C ASN A 237 -2.07 -12.17 -5.21
N THR A 238 -1.15 -12.98 -5.70
CA THR A 238 0.27 -12.96 -5.31
C THR A 238 0.98 -11.66 -5.68
N ASP A 239 0.55 -10.98 -6.75
CA ASP A 239 1.04 -9.68 -7.17
C ASP A 239 0.83 -8.59 -6.09
N TYR A 240 -0.34 -8.58 -5.46
CA TYR A 240 -0.61 -7.67 -4.35
C TYR A 240 0.21 -8.02 -3.10
N VAL A 241 0.40 -9.29 -2.83
CA VAL A 241 1.16 -9.76 -1.66
C VAL A 241 2.63 -9.36 -1.72
N ALA A 242 3.21 -9.29 -2.91
CA ALA A 242 4.58 -8.87 -3.11
C ALA A 242 4.86 -7.43 -2.58
N LEU A 243 3.84 -6.59 -2.43
CA LEU A 243 3.98 -5.26 -1.81
C LEU A 243 4.25 -5.32 -0.30
N PHE A 244 3.96 -6.44 0.35
CA PHE A 244 4.19 -6.66 1.79
C PHE A 244 5.49 -7.43 2.07
N ASP A 245 6.21 -7.84 1.03
CA ASP A 245 7.50 -8.54 1.18
C ASP A 245 8.60 -7.52 1.49
N THR A 246 8.81 -7.29 2.78
CA THR A 246 9.84 -6.38 3.29
C THR A 246 11.10 -7.11 3.77
N GLU A 247 11.19 -8.43 3.65
CA GLU A 247 12.26 -9.24 4.24
C GLU A 247 13.67 -8.84 3.76
N ASN A 248 13.78 -8.18 2.61
CA ASN A 248 15.05 -7.73 2.04
C ASN A 248 15.18 -6.20 1.95
N SER A 249 14.29 -5.44 2.58
CA SER A 249 14.34 -3.98 2.58
C SER A 249 15.04 -3.46 3.82
N THR A 250 16.16 -2.77 3.65
CA THR A 250 16.83 -2.02 4.72
C THR A 250 16.64 -0.53 4.45
N SER A 251 16.81 0.31 5.48
CA SER A 251 16.76 1.78 5.34
C SER A 251 17.76 2.34 4.33
N LEU A 252 18.78 1.56 3.97
CA LEU A 252 19.82 1.93 2.99
C LEU A 252 19.56 1.33 1.60
N ASN A 253 18.63 0.37 1.46
CA ASN A 253 18.34 -0.32 0.22
C ASN A 253 16.82 -0.50 0.05
N LEU A 254 16.14 0.61 -0.23
CA LEU A 254 14.74 0.61 -0.58
C LEU A 254 14.59 0.03 -1.99
N LYS A 255 14.23 -1.24 -2.09
CA LYS A 255 13.88 -1.84 -3.39
C LYS A 255 12.57 -1.22 -3.87
N THR A 256 12.54 -0.83 -5.14
CA THR A 256 11.28 -0.49 -5.80
C THR A 256 10.37 -1.71 -5.72
N PRO A 257 9.15 -1.60 -5.17
CA PRO A 257 8.22 -2.72 -5.15
C PRO A 257 8.03 -3.29 -6.56
N PRO A 258 7.94 -4.62 -6.70
CA PRO A 258 7.69 -5.21 -8.00
C PRO A 258 6.38 -4.67 -8.56
N SER A 259 6.39 -4.12 -9.76
CA SER A 259 5.20 -3.65 -10.45
C SER A 259 4.93 -4.53 -11.65
N LEU A 260 3.71 -5.07 -11.74
CA LEU A 260 3.22 -5.78 -12.92
C LEU A 260 2.55 -4.84 -13.94
N ILE A 261 2.82 -3.54 -13.83
CA ILE A 261 2.30 -2.50 -14.70
C ILE A 261 3.37 -2.13 -15.72
N SER A 262 3.13 -2.41 -16.98
CA SER A 262 4.03 -2.01 -18.08
C SER A 262 4.06 -0.49 -18.20
N ASN A 263 5.25 0.10 -18.25
CA ASN A 263 5.49 1.55 -18.35
C ASN A 263 4.86 2.38 -17.22
N GLY A 264 4.67 1.78 -16.03
CA GLY A 264 4.12 2.43 -14.85
C GLY A 264 4.52 1.72 -13.58
N LEU A 265 4.10 2.28 -12.46
CA LEU A 265 4.30 1.77 -11.10
C LEU A 265 2.95 1.51 -10.42
N GLY A 266 2.99 0.84 -9.28
CA GLY A 266 1.83 0.68 -8.41
C GLY A 266 1.20 -0.71 -8.44
N VAL A 267 -0.09 -0.78 -8.16
CA VAL A 267 -0.83 -2.04 -8.00
C VAL A 267 -2.09 -2.04 -8.87
N PHE A 268 -2.33 -3.17 -9.55
CA PHE A 268 -3.57 -3.44 -10.24
C PHE A 268 -3.94 -4.90 -10.01
N THR A 269 -4.90 -5.15 -9.10
CA THR A 269 -5.16 -6.51 -8.63
C THR A 269 -6.64 -6.82 -8.49
N GLY A 270 -7.01 -8.07 -8.77
CA GLY A 270 -8.33 -8.61 -8.48
C GLY A 270 -8.45 -9.02 -7.02
N VAL A 271 -9.61 -8.76 -6.44
CA VAL A 271 -9.94 -9.10 -5.05
C VAL A 271 -11.34 -9.73 -5.01
N ASN A 272 -11.48 -10.79 -4.22
CA ASN A 272 -12.79 -11.32 -3.89
C ASN A 272 -12.91 -11.42 -2.37
N SER A 273 -14.13 -11.37 -1.85
CA SER A 273 -14.34 -11.31 -0.41
C SER A 273 -15.56 -12.09 0.05
N ASP A 274 -15.51 -12.49 1.31
CA ASP A 274 -16.65 -12.93 2.07
C ASP A 274 -16.72 -12.14 3.38
N THR A 275 -17.93 -11.95 3.94
CA THR A 275 -18.13 -11.09 5.10
C THR A 275 -19.01 -11.78 6.12
N LEU A 276 -18.61 -11.72 7.38
CA LEU A 276 -19.46 -12.03 8.50
C LEU A 276 -19.52 -10.84 9.46
N TYR A 277 -20.50 -10.84 10.35
CA TYR A 277 -20.72 -9.77 11.31
C TYR A 277 -20.56 -10.29 12.74
N VAL A 278 -19.93 -9.46 13.58
CA VAL A 278 -19.79 -9.69 15.01
C VAL A 278 -20.18 -8.43 15.78
N ASP A 279 -20.77 -8.61 16.95
CA ASP A 279 -21.14 -7.52 17.84
C ASP A 279 -20.08 -7.39 18.95
N ILE A 280 -19.45 -6.22 19.02
CA ILE A 280 -18.53 -5.87 20.09
C ILE A 280 -19.32 -5.12 21.16
N LEU A 281 -19.43 -5.75 22.33
CA LEU A 281 -20.29 -5.28 23.40
C LEU A 281 -19.45 -4.74 24.56
N LYS A 282 -19.97 -3.71 25.22
CA LYS A 282 -19.45 -3.19 26.47
C LYS A 282 -19.81 -4.14 27.61
N LYS A 283 -18.87 -4.35 28.53
CA LYS A 283 -19.12 -5.13 29.75
C LYS A 283 -20.01 -4.37 30.73
#